data_ede93ebef7edc248b03c933b31c46ace
#
_entry.id   ede93ebef7edc248b03c933b31c46ace
#
_cell.length_a   1.000
_cell.length_b   1.000
_cell.length_c   1.000
_cell.angle_alpha   90.00
_cell.angle_beta   90.00
_cell.angle_gamma   90.00
#
_symmetry.space_group_name_H-M   'P 1'
#
loop_
_entity.id
_entity.type
_entity.pdbx_description
1 polymer ?
#
loop_
_entity_poly.entity_id
_entity_poly.type
_entity_poly.pdbx_seq_one_letter_code
_entity_poly.pdbx_strand_id
1 'polypeptide(L)'
;MATIPFVDTHVHFYDLRRKDLVYEWLQPEFVHPQLGDINAIKTLVYDATSFHAESRFANVSKVVHVQAALGAPDPVAETIWLDEMFEREGGPDAMIAAANLRDPSVQQTLERHVAASSRVCGIRDFGEGDYLSSPEWQRGYALLEQFNLICDLDCTWENMGKARDVARRFPATVMVLEHVGYPSSRSDEYFRDWRGGLAELASAENTWCKISGLGMYDHDWTVESIRPWVMACLEIFGVERCFFGSNWPVDRLFSSYDVVINAYAEIIKDLSQSEQEALFFANATKVYGLG
;
A
#
# COMPACT_ATOMS: atom_id res chain seq x y z
N MET A 1 -22.29 -10.69 6.67
CA MET A 1 -21.21 -9.86 6.16
C MET A 1 -21.43 -9.42 4.75
N ALA A 2 -21.04 -8.39 4.51
CA ALA A 2 -20.91 -7.27 3.61
C ALA A 2 -21.50 -7.51 2.24
N THR A 3 -22.61 -6.86 2.03
CA THR A 3 -23.11 -6.47 0.71
C THR A 3 -22.17 -5.43 0.05
N ILE A 4 -21.27 -4.80 0.83
CA ILE A 4 -20.33 -3.78 0.33
C ILE A 4 -19.18 -4.49 -0.41
N PRO A 5 -18.92 -4.15 -1.68
CA PRO A 5 -17.75 -4.64 -2.38
C PRO A 5 -16.47 -4.08 -1.74
N PHE A 6 -15.38 -4.85 -1.79
CA PHE A 6 -14.09 -4.44 -1.27
C PHE A 6 -13.08 -4.26 -2.40
N VAL A 7 -12.38 -3.12 -2.40
CA VAL A 7 -11.15 -2.91 -3.16
C VAL A 7 -9.99 -3.17 -2.24
N ASP A 8 -9.28 -4.27 -2.45
CA ASP A 8 -8.07 -4.53 -1.69
C ASP A 8 -6.90 -3.71 -2.26
N THR A 9 -6.49 -2.71 -1.52
CA THR A 9 -5.54 -1.70 -2.00
C THR A 9 -4.08 -2.05 -1.74
N HIS A 10 -3.79 -3.22 -1.15
CA HIS A 10 -2.42 -3.61 -0.85
C HIS A 10 -2.23 -5.12 -0.86
N VAL A 11 -1.84 -5.64 -2.02
CA VAL A 11 -1.53 -7.05 -2.22
C VAL A 11 -0.17 -7.18 -2.90
N HIS A 12 0.62 -8.20 -2.52
CA HIS A 12 1.88 -8.53 -3.16
C HIS A 12 1.79 -9.86 -3.87
N PHE A 13 1.86 -9.86 -5.19
CA PHE A 13 2.04 -11.07 -6.00
C PHE A 13 3.52 -11.31 -6.23
N TYR A 14 3.92 -12.59 -6.36
CA TYR A 14 5.30 -12.97 -6.67
C TYR A 14 5.38 -14.36 -7.30
N ASP A 15 6.44 -14.58 -8.07
CA ASP A 15 6.82 -15.89 -8.63
C ASP A 15 8.33 -16.10 -8.46
N LEU A 16 8.74 -16.86 -7.44
CA LEU A 16 10.14 -17.12 -7.10
C LEU A 16 10.88 -17.98 -8.13
N ARG A 17 10.18 -18.55 -9.11
CA ARG A 17 10.78 -19.33 -10.21
C ARG A 17 11.37 -18.41 -11.29
N ARG A 18 10.90 -17.16 -11.36
CA ARG A 18 11.37 -16.18 -12.33
C ARG A 18 12.71 -15.61 -11.91
N LYS A 19 13.65 -15.55 -12.88
CA LYS A 19 15.00 -15.04 -12.62
C LYS A 19 15.13 -13.53 -12.89
N ASP A 20 14.20 -12.99 -13.63
CA ASP A 20 14.10 -11.57 -13.95
C ASP A 20 13.38 -10.77 -12.85
N LEU A 21 12.66 -11.45 -11.94
CA LEU A 21 12.00 -10.88 -10.78
C LEU A 21 12.73 -11.31 -9.51
N VAL A 22 13.38 -10.40 -8.84
CA VAL A 22 14.12 -10.68 -7.61
C VAL A 22 13.39 -10.10 -6.40
N TYR A 23 12.94 -10.97 -5.53
CA TYR A 23 12.23 -10.64 -4.30
C TYR A 23 13.20 -10.79 -3.13
N GLU A 24 13.98 -9.74 -2.83
CA GLU A 24 15.01 -9.78 -1.79
C GLU A 24 14.46 -10.20 -0.43
N TRP A 25 13.29 -9.71 -0.08
CA TRP A 25 12.61 -10.01 1.19
C TRP A 25 12.08 -11.45 1.30
N LEU A 26 12.01 -12.21 0.19
CA LEU A 26 11.57 -13.61 0.17
C LEU A 26 12.74 -14.61 -0.02
N GLN A 27 14.00 -14.14 -0.05
CA GLN A 27 15.15 -15.05 -0.16
C GLN A 27 15.22 -15.99 1.05
N PRO A 28 15.72 -17.23 0.89
CA PRO A 28 15.74 -18.22 1.96
C PRO A 28 16.41 -17.73 3.24
N GLU A 29 17.52 -17.00 3.11
CA GLU A 29 18.34 -16.53 4.22
C GLU A 29 17.83 -15.21 4.84
N PHE A 30 16.86 -14.57 4.18
CA PHE A 30 16.36 -13.29 4.66
C PHE A 30 15.49 -13.46 5.91
N VAL A 31 15.84 -12.76 6.97
CA VAL A 31 15.05 -12.65 8.20
C VAL A 31 14.54 -11.23 8.31
N HIS A 32 13.23 -11.07 8.30
CA HIS A 32 12.65 -9.75 8.37
C HIS A 32 12.73 -9.20 9.80
N PRO A 33 13.31 -8.01 10.01
CA PRO A 33 13.58 -7.49 11.35
C PRO A 33 12.31 -7.26 12.19
N GLN A 34 11.17 -6.95 11.55
CA GLN A 34 9.90 -6.69 12.23
C GLN A 34 8.97 -7.90 12.21
N LEU A 35 8.93 -8.66 11.10
CA LEU A 35 7.98 -9.76 10.93
C LEU A 35 8.46 -11.09 11.55
N GLY A 36 9.75 -11.20 11.86
CA GLY A 36 10.34 -12.43 12.37
C GLY A 36 10.43 -13.54 11.31
N ASP A 37 9.96 -14.76 11.63
CA ASP A 37 9.95 -15.88 10.69
C ASP A 37 8.84 -15.72 9.66
N ILE A 38 9.23 -15.49 8.41
CA ILE A 38 8.31 -15.30 7.27
C ILE A 38 8.23 -16.54 6.36
N ASN A 39 8.70 -17.71 6.80
CA ASN A 39 8.72 -18.91 5.95
C ASN A 39 7.33 -19.33 5.47
N ALA A 40 6.27 -19.02 6.21
CA ALA A 40 4.89 -19.33 5.81
C ALA A 40 4.43 -18.59 4.53
N ILE A 41 5.12 -17.51 4.15
CA ILE A 41 4.82 -16.77 2.92
C ILE A 41 5.91 -16.91 1.84
N LYS A 42 6.98 -17.69 2.06
CA LYS A 42 8.00 -18.00 1.06
C LYS A 42 7.55 -19.18 0.17
N THR A 43 6.36 -19.10 -0.41
CA THR A 43 5.88 -20.07 -1.40
C THR A 43 6.50 -19.81 -2.76
N LEU A 44 6.57 -20.84 -3.64
CA LEU A 44 7.17 -20.66 -4.97
C LEU A 44 6.45 -19.63 -5.83
N VAL A 45 5.13 -19.54 -5.68
CA VAL A 45 4.27 -18.61 -6.42
C VAL A 45 3.16 -18.15 -5.49
N TYR A 46 2.87 -16.87 -5.56
CA TYR A 46 1.66 -16.28 -5.03
C TYR A 46 1.08 -15.34 -6.08
N ASP A 47 0.05 -15.79 -6.77
CA ASP A 47 -0.59 -15.16 -7.93
C ASP A 47 -2.05 -14.77 -7.65
N ALA A 48 -2.74 -14.22 -8.66
CA ALA A 48 -4.14 -13.84 -8.53
C ALA A 48 -5.03 -15.05 -8.24
N THR A 49 -4.73 -16.23 -8.80
CA THR A 49 -5.46 -17.48 -8.51
C THR A 49 -5.34 -17.85 -7.04
N SER A 50 -4.12 -17.78 -6.47
CA SER A 50 -3.88 -18.04 -5.06
C SER A 50 -4.62 -17.06 -4.16
N PHE A 51 -4.56 -15.77 -4.51
CA PHE A 51 -5.28 -14.72 -3.79
C PHE A 51 -6.79 -14.91 -3.82
N HIS A 52 -7.37 -15.18 -4.98
CA HIS A 52 -8.81 -15.42 -5.13
C HIS A 52 -9.28 -16.63 -4.31
N ALA A 53 -8.46 -17.66 -4.19
CA ALA A 53 -8.78 -18.83 -3.38
C ALA A 53 -8.85 -18.47 -1.88
N GLU A 54 -8.00 -17.58 -1.39
CA GLU A 54 -7.98 -17.15 0.02
C GLU A 54 -9.03 -16.08 0.33
N SER A 55 -9.26 -15.16 -0.59
CA SER A 55 -10.18 -14.03 -0.43
C SER A 55 -11.65 -14.34 -0.78
N ARG A 56 -11.95 -15.57 -1.21
CA ARG A 56 -13.26 -16.00 -1.78
C ARG A 56 -14.48 -15.71 -0.91
N PHE A 57 -14.31 -15.52 0.39
CA PHE A 57 -15.41 -15.22 1.32
C PHE A 57 -15.55 -13.73 1.67
N ALA A 58 -14.67 -12.87 1.13
CA ALA A 58 -14.59 -11.44 1.48
C ALA A 58 -14.99 -10.60 0.27
N ASN A 59 -15.99 -10.74 -0.42
CA ASN A 59 -16.58 -9.89 -1.49
C ASN A 59 -15.57 -8.90 -2.16
N VAL A 60 -14.34 -9.39 -2.45
CA VAL A 60 -13.31 -8.60 -3.13
C VAL A 60 -13.71 -8.39 -4.58
N SER A 61 -13.81 -7.14 -5.00
CA SER A 61 -14.23 -6.76 -6.34
C SER A 61 -13.07 -6.30 -7.21
N LYS A 62 -12.03 -5.73 -6.59
CA LYS A 62 -10.84 -5.20 -7.24
C LYS A 62 -9.61 -5.38 -6.36
N VAL A 63 -8.44 -5.49 -7.00
CA VAL A 63 -7.14 -5.71 -6.33
C VAL A 63 -6.10 -4.75 -6.86
N VAL A 64 -5.41 -4.07 -5.96
CA VAL A 64 -4.23 -3.24 -6.27
C VAL A 64 -2.97 -3.99 -5.84
N HIS A 65 -2.13 -4.33 -6.80
CA HIS A 65 -0.79 -4.83 -6.48
C HIS A 65 0.11 -3.67 -6.10
N VAL A 66 0.87 -3.86 -5.04
CA VAL A 66 1.96 -2.96 -4.65
C VAL A 66 3.29 -3.68 -4.89
N GLN A 67 4.24 -3.01 -5.52
CA GLN A 67 5.52 -3.57 -5.94
C GLN A 67 6.13 -4.54 -4.90
N ALA A 68 6.67 -5.67 -5.37
CA ALA A 68 7.23 -6.72 -4.53
C ALA A 68 8.64 -7.15 -4.96
N ALA A 69 8.98 -7.03 -6.24
CA ALA A 69 10.27 -7.44 -6.81
C ALA A 69 11.36 -6.37 -6.61
N LEU A 70 11.70 -6.08 -5.36
CA LEU A 70 12.60 -4.98 -4.96
C LEU A 70 14.02 -5.08 -5.52
N GLY A 71 14.53 -6.29 -5.74
CA GLY A 71 15.88 -6.54 -6.29
C GLY A 71 15.88 -6.78 -7.79
N ALA A 72 14.78 -6.59 -8.52
CA ALA A 72 14.73 -6.81 -9.96
C ALA A 72 15.68 -5.86 -10.69
N PRO A 73 16.56 -6.37 -11.59
CA PRO A 73 17.48 -5.52 -12.37
C PRO A 73 16.75 -4.51 -13.25
N ASP A 74 15.55 -4.87 -13.71
CA ASP A 74 14.64 -4.01 -14.45
C ASP A 74 13.30 -3.96 -13.72
N PRO A 75 12.91 -2.84 -13.09
CA PRO A 75 11.66 -2.74 -12.35
C PRO A 75 10.42 -2.91 -13.24
N VAL A 76 10.52 -2.66 -14.56
CA VAL A 76 9.39 -2.82 -15.49
C VAL A 76 9.06 -4.29 -15.76
N ALA A 77 9.98 -5.22 -15.49
CA ALA A 77 9.72 -6.65 -15.64
C ALA A 77 8.55 -7.13 -14.77
N GLU A 78 8.40 -6.59 -13.56
CA GLU A 78 7.27 -6.90 -12.68
C GLU A 78 5.93 -6.39 -13.29
N THR A 79 5.92 -5.18 -13.81
CA THR A 79 4.73 -4.62 -14.48
C THR A 79 4.28 -5.48 -15.67
N ILE A 80 5.21 -5.91 -16.52
CA ILE A 80 4.91 -6.77 -17.67
C ILE A 80 4.31 -8.10 -17.20
N TRP A 81 4.93 -8.74 -16.21
CA TRP A 81 4.45 -9.99 -15.65
C TRP A 81 3.05 -9.88 -15.04
N LEU A 82 2.77 -8.80 -14.32
CA LEU A 82 1.47 -8.55 -13.71
C LEU A 82 0.38 -8.28 -14.76
N ASP A 83 0.70 -7.59 -15.84
CA ASP A 83 -0.22 -7.37 -16.93
C ASP A 83 -0.57 -8.68 -17.65
N GLU A 84 0.43 -9.54 -17.91
CA GLU A 84 0.23 -10.90 -18.41
C GLU A 84 -0.60 -11.77 -17.44
N MET A 85 -0.43 -11.60 -16.13
CA MET A 85 -1.20 -12.31 -15.10
C MET A 85 -2.67 -11.85 -15.11
N PHE A 86 -2.93 -10.56 -15.25
CA PHE A 86 -4.30 -10.05 -15.37
C PHE A 86 -5.05 -10.71 -16.55
N GLU A 87 -4.42 -10.80 -17.72
CA GLU A 87 -5.03 -11.42 -18.91
C GLU A 87 -5.35 -12.91 -18.72
N ARG A 88 -4.57 -13.62 -17.88
CA ARG A 88 -4.80 -15.05 -17.61
C ARG A 88 -5.72 -15.31 -16.44
N GLU A 89 -5.69 -14.48 -15.41
CA GLU A 89 -6.21 -14.78 -14.06
C GLU A 89 -7.18 -13.74 -13.53
N GLY A 90 -7.30 -12.57 -14.22
CA GLY A 90 -8.22 -11.50 -13.83
C GLY A 90 -7.75 -10.62 -12.68
N GLY A 91 -6.45 -10.53 -12.43
CA GLY A 91 -5.85 -9.65 -11.41
C GLY A 91 -4.35 -9.45 -11.62
N PRO A 92 -3.77 -8.35 -11.09
CA PRO A 92 -4.37 -7.23 -10.37
C PRO A 92 -5.09 -6.23 -11.30
N ASP A 93 -6.06 -5.49 -10.75
CA ASP A 93 -6.79 -4.45 -11.50
C ASP A 93 -5.99 -3.15 -11.65
N ALA A 94 -5.11 -2.85 -10.68
CA ALA A 94 -4.18 -1.73 -10.73
C ALA A 94 -2.83 -2.11 -10.10
N MET A 95 -1.80 -1.33 -10.43
CA MET A 95 -0.43 -1.57 -10.00
C MET A 95 0.22 -0.30 -9.47
N ILE A 96 0.81 -0.39 -8.29
CA ILE A 96 1.80 0.54 -7.78
C ILE A 96 3.17 -0.06 -8.08
N ALA A 97 3.85 0.50 -9.09
CA ALA A 97 5.10 -0.04 -9.60
C ALA A 97 6.33 0.48 -8.82
N ALA A 98 7.47 -0.16 -8.99
CA ALA A 98 8.75 0.26 -8.40
C ALA A 98 9.46 1.29 -9.28
N ALA A 99 9.91 2.40 -8.71
CA ALA A 99 10.88 3.27 -9.37
C ALA A 99 11.73 4.00 -8.34
N ASN A 100 13.04 4.08 -8.59
CA ASN A 100 13.93 4.92 -7.79
C ASN A 100 13.80 6.38 -8.26
N LEU A 101 13.11 7.21 -7.52
CA LEU A 101 12.86 8.61 -7.89
C LEU A 101 14.12 9.49 -7.85
N ARG A 102 15.22 9.01 -7.25
CA ARG A 102 16.52 9.69 -7.29
C ARG A 102 17.31 9.42 -8.59
N ASP A 103 16.94 8.37 -9.33
CA ASP A 103 17.66 7.97 -10.52
C ASP A 103 17.56 9.07 -11.60
N PRO A 104 18.68 9.53 -12.20
CA PRO A 104 18.64 10.49 -13.31
C PRO A 104 17.82 10.01 -14.53
N SER A 105 17.69 8.70 -14.70
CA SER A 105 16.92 8.08 -15.80
C SER A 105 15.48 7.72 -15.42
N VAL A 106 14.97 8.12 -14.24
CA VAL A 106 13.65 7.74 -13.75
C VAL A 106 12.51 8.08 -14.73
N GLN A 107 12.63 9.18 -15.48
CA GLN A 107 11.66 9.52 -16.51
C GLN A 107 11.47 8.38 -17.52
N GLN A 108 12.56 7.78 -18.01
CA GLN A 108 12.50 6.66 -18.94
C GLN A 108 11.86 5.42 -18.29
N THR A 109 12.13 5.20 -17.00
CA THR A 109 11.51 4.11 -16.24
C THR A 109 9.99 4.30 -16.15
N LEU A 110 9.52 5.52 -15.82
CA LEU A 110 8.09 5.85 -15.76
C LEU A 110 7.42 5.70 -17.13
N GLU A 111 8.06 6.20 -18.21
CA GLU A 111 7.60 6.03 -19.60
C GLU A 111 7.41 4.55 -19.95
N ARG A 112 8.37 3.71 -19.57
CA ARG A 112 8.31 2.26 -19.82
C ARG A 112 7.22 1.57 -19.01
N HIS A 113 6.99 1.95 -17.76
CA HIS A 113 5.88 1.41 -16.95
C HIS A 113 4.52 1.70 -17.58
N VAL A 114 4.23 2.96 -17.92
CA VAL A 114 2.93 3.33 -18.50
C VAL A 114 2.76 2.79 -19.93
N ALA A 115 3.85 2.55 -20.65
CA ALA A 115 3.82 1.89 -21.95
C ALA A 115 3.58 0.38 -21.84
N ALA A 116 4.04 -0.26 -20.76
CA ALA A 116 3.90 -1.70 -20.54
C ALA A 116 2.48 -2.08 -20.11
N SER A 117 1.81 -1.25 -19.29
CA SER A 117 0.44 -1.53 -18.86
C SER A 117 -0.33 -0.25 -18.51
N SER A 118 -1.56 -0.15 -18.98
CA SER A 118 -2.50 0.91 -18.58
C SER A 118 -3.00 0.76 -17.12
N ARG A 119 -2.67 -0.34 -16.45
CA ARG A 119 -3.01 -0.62 -15.05
C ARG A 119 -2.03 0.00 -14.06
N VAL A 120 -0.90 0.51 -14.53
CA VAL A 120 0.03 1.26 -13.67
C VAL A 120 -0.60 2.59 -13.29
N CYS A 121 -0.93 2.77 -12.03
CA CYS A 121 -1.58 3.98 -11.52
C CYS A 121 -0.71 4.76 -10.53
N GLY A 122 0.41 4.20 -10.07
CA GLY A 122 1.28 4.87 -9.12
C GLY A 122 2.65 4.22 -8.97
N ILE A 123 3.46 4.88 -8.17
CA ILE A 123 4.84 4.46 -7.86
C ILE A 123 5.00 4.37 -6.34
N ARG A 124 5.72 3.33 -5.89
CA ARG A 124 6.34 3.27 -4.57
C ARG A 124 7.86 3.28 -4.70
N ASP A 125 8.49 4.20 -3.98
CA ASP A 125 9.94 4.26 -3.81
C ASP A 125 10.26 4.10 -2.32
N PHE A 126 10.98 3.05 -1.95
CA PHE A 126 11.54 2.89 -0.62
C PHE A 126 12.74 3.84 -0.46
N GLY A 127 12.45 5.07 -0.08
CA GLY A 127 13.48 6.07 0.14
C GLY A 127 14.35 5.75 1.35
N GLU A 128 15.66 5.89 1.20
CA GLU A 128 16.61 5.74 2.30
C GLU A 128 16.99 7.10 2.91
N GLY A 129 17.13 7.12 4.23
CA GLY A 129 17.54 8.30 4.97
C GLY A 129 16.55 9.46 4.84
N ASP A 130 17.05 10.68 4.68
CA ASP A 130 16.22 11.89 4.50
C ASP A 130 15.84 12.12 3.02
N TYR A 131 15.23 11.11 2.39
CA TYR A 131 14.90 11.12 0.97
C TYR A 131 13.87 12.22 0.60
N LEU A 132 12.91 12.51 1.48
CA LEU A 132 11.89 13.54 1.25
C LEU A 132 12.48 14.94 1.08
N SER A 133 13.63 15.22 1.71
CA SER A 133 14.38 16.47 1.57
C SER A 133 15.36 16.48 0.39
N SER A 134 15.57 15.32 -0.29
CA SER A 134 16.52 15.23 -1.41
C SER A 134 15.99 15.96 -2.65
N PRO A 135 16.76 16.93 -3.21
CA PRO A 135 16.38 17.58 -4.48
C PRO A 135 16.26 16.59 -5.64
N GLU A 136 17.07 15.51 -5.61
CA GLU A 136 17.03 14.46 -6.63
C GLU A 136 15.74 13.70 -6.58
N TRP A 137 15.31 13.28 -5.39
CA TRP A 137 14.05 12.58 -5.18
C TRP A 137 12.85 13.46 -5.58
N GLN A 138 12.86 14.73 -5.16
CA GLN A 138 11.78 15.67 -5.49
C GLN A 138 11.69 15.97 -6.99
N ARG A 139 12.81 15.91 -7.73
CA ARG A 139 12.78 16.00 -9.21
C ARG A 139 12.05 14.80 -9.82
N GLY A 140 12.36 13.59 -9.34
CA GLY A 140 11.66 12.38 -9.80
C GLY A 140 10.19 12.38 -9.42
N TYR A 141 9.88 12.80 -8.19
CA TYR A 141 8.50 12.95 -7.71
C TYR A 141 7.67 13.91 -8.59
N ALA A 142 8.26 15.04 -9.01
CA ALA A 142 7.61 16.00 -9.88
C ALA A 142 7.21 15.43 -11.25
N LEU A 143 7.85 14.35 -11.70
CA LEU A 143 7.49 13.69 -12.96
C LEU A 143 6.20 12.87 -12.85
N LEU A 144 5.79 12.46 -11.65
CA LEU A 144 4.59 11.63 -11.47
C LEU A 144 3.33 12.31 -12.03
N GLU A 145 3.20 13.62 -11.86
CA GLU A 145 2.11 14.41 -12.43
C GLU A 145 2.03 14.27 -13.96
N GLN A 146 3.19 14.27 -14.66
CA GLN A 146 3.24 14.20 -16.12
C GLN A 146 2.69 12.88 -16.67
N PHE A 147 2.79 11.82 -15.87
CA PHE A 147 2.31 10.47 -16.21
C PHE A 147 0.97 10.13 -15.54
N ASN A 148 0.36 11.09 -14.82
CA ASN A 148 -0.86 10.89 -14.04
C ASN A 148 -0.72 9.71 -13.05
N LEU A 149 0.44 9.63 -12.37
CA LEU A 149 0.76 8.61 -11.37
C LEU A 149 0.65 9.18 -9.97
N ILE A 150 0.12 8.37 -9.04
CA ILE A 150 0.13 8.68 -7.61
C ILE A 150 1.44 8.21 -6.96
N CYS A 151 1.70 8.65 -5.74
CA CYS A 151 2.80 8.15 -4.91
C CYS A 151 2.24 7.38 -3.72
N ASP A 152 2.51 6.07 -3.64
CA ASP A 152 2.39 5.33 -2.39
C ASP A 152 3.65 5.60 -1.55
N LEU A 153 3.46 6.13 -0.35
CA LEU A 153 4.52 6.67 0.49
C LEU A 153 4.85 5.74 1.65
N ASP A 154 6.07 5.24 1.67
CA ASP A 154 6.69 4.60 2.85
C ASP A 154 7.25 5.68 3.78
N CYS A 155 6.55 5.97 4.87
CA CYS A 155 6.93 7.07 5.75
C CYS A 155 6.48 6.79 7.19
N THR A 156 7.41 6.95 8.14
CA THR A 156 7.08 6.93 9.57
C THR A 156 6.72 8.32 10.07
N TRP A 157 6.11 8.40 11.26
CA TRP A 157 5.53 9.63 11.79
C TRP A 157 6.56 10.78 11.92
N GLU A 158 7.83 10.47 12.17
CA GLU A 158 8.92 11.44 12.30
C GLU A 158 9.16 12.25 11.01
N ASN A 159 8.79 11.68 9.87
CA ASN A 159 9.00 12.29 8.55
C ASN A 159 7.71 12.83 7.92
N MET A 160 6.55 12.66 8.55
CA MET A 160 5.26 13.09 7.98
C MET A 160 5.15 14.60 7.76
N GLY A 161 5.83 15.41 8.59
CA GLY A 161 5.93 16.86 8.34
C GLY A 161 6.66 17.20 7.04
N LYS A 162 7.74 16.46 6.71
CA LYS A 162 8.44 16.62 5.42
C LYS A 162 7.59 16.13 4.25
N ALA A 163 6.89 15.01 4.43
CA ALA A 163 5.97 14.48 3.43
C ALA A 163 4.84 15.48 3.11
N ARG A 164 4.26 16.13 4.14
CA ARG A 164 3.31 17.26 3.97
C ARG A 164 3.90 18.36 3.11
N ASP A 165 5.16 18.77 3.36
CA ASP A 165 5.78 19.86 2.62
C ASP A 165 5.99 19.49 1.14
N VAL A 166 6.35 18.23 0.86
CA VAL A 166 6.39 17.68 -0.51
C VAL A 166 5.00 17.68 -1.13
N ALA A 167 3.98 17.15 -0.45
CA ALA A 167 2.61 17.10 -0.97
C ALA A 167 2.09 18.50 -1.33
N ARG A 168 2.33 19.49 -0.47
CA ARG A 168 1.95 20.88 -0.74
C ARG A 168 2.70 21.52 -1.91
N ARG A 169 3.95 21.12 -2.11
CA ARG A 169 4.76 21.60 -3.26
C ARG A 169 4.27 21.05 -4.59
N PHE A 170 3.70 19.84 -4.57
CA PHE A 170 3.22 19.13 -5.77
C PHE A 170 1.73 18.74 -5.61
N PRO A 171 0.82 19.74 -5.58
CA PRO A 171 -0.58 19.51 -5.20
C PRO A 171 -1.39 18.68 -6.20
N ALA A 172 -0.92 18.55 -7.44
CA ALA A 172 -1.57 17.71 -8.46
C ALA A 172 -1.28 16.22 -8.30
N THR A 173 -0.21 15.84 -7.59
CA THR A 173 0.12 14.45 -7.32
C THR A 173 -0.54 13.98 -6.03
N VAL A 174 -1.37 12.94 -6.09
CA VAL A 174 -1.92 12.29 -4.90
C VAL A 174 -0.81 11.51 -4.18
N MET A 175 -0.72 11.69 -2.87
CA MET A 175 0.20 10.96 -1.99
C MET A 175 -0.59 10.09 -1.02
N VAL A 176 -0.34 8.79 -1.01
CA VAL A 176 -1.02 7.80 -0.16
C VAL A 176 -0.05 7.30 0.89
N LEU A 177 -0.30 7.60 2.16
CA LEU A 177 0.47 7.05 3.27
C LEU A 177 0.17 5.56 3.42
N GLU A 178 1.19 4.71 3.31
CA GLU A 178 1.05 3.27 3.52
C GLU A 178 1.01 2.88 4.99
N HIS A 179 0.25 1.83 5.30
CA HIS A 179 0.23 1.14 6.59
C HIS A 179 0.09 2.07 7.81
N VAL A 180 -0.73 3.11 7.66
CA VAL A 180 -0.93 4.15 8.68
C VAL A 180 0.40 4.76 9.21
N GLY A 181 1.46 4.68 8.41
CA GLY A 181 2.80 5.16 8.79
C GLY A 181 3.57 4.23 9.72
N TYR A 182 3.37 2.92 9.61
CA TYR A 182 4.18 1.88 10.29
C TYR A 182 4.30 2.04 11.80
N PRO A 183 3.21 2.02 12.57
CA PRO A 183 3.25 2.24 14.02
C PRO A 183 3.99 1.12 14.75
N SER A 184 5.23 1.37 15.14
CA SER A 184 6.17 0.37 15.68
C SER A 184 6.11 0.19 17.19
N SER A 185 5.33 0.98 17.93
CA SER A 185 5.15 0.87 19.38
C SER A 185 3.69 1.07 19.76
N ARG A 186 3.28 0.47 20.88
CA ARG A 186 1.94 0.58 21.45
C ARG A 186 1.89 1.43 22.73
N SER A 187 2.98 2.19 23.06
CA SER A 187 2.98 3.10 24.20
C SER A 187 2.09 4.33 23.93
N ASP A 188 1.50 4.87 24.98
CA ASP A 188 0.68 6.09 24.91
C ASP A 188 1.48 7.30 24.37
N GLU A 189 2.78 7.36 24.69
CA GLU A 189 3.67 8.41 24.19
C GLU A 189 3.83 8.30 22.68
N TYR A 190 4.17 7.12 22.17
CA TYR A 190 4.28 6.87 20.73
C TYR A 190 2.97 7.14 20.00
N PHE A 191 1.84 6.68 20.53
CA PHE A 191 0.52 6.92 19.94
C PHE A 191 0.21 8.41 19.81
N ARG A 192 0.53 9.21 20.85
CA ARG A 192 0.34 10.67 20.80
C ARG A 192 1.21 11.33 19.72
N ASP A 193 2.51 10.95 19.65
CA ASP A 193 3.47 11.53 18.71
C ASP A 193 3.13 11.12 17.26
N TRP A 194 2.75 9.86 17.04
CA TRP A 194 2.25 9.36 15.76
C TRP A 194 0.98 10.12 15.30
N ARG A 195 0.01 10.35 16.20
CA ARG A 195 -1.16 11.19 15.89
C ARG A 195 -0.76 12.61 15.48
N GLY A 196 0.25 13.17 16.11
CA GLY A 196 0.82 14.48 15.75
C GLY A 196 1.35 14.47 14.31
N GLY A 197 2.17 13.47 13.95
CA GLY A 197 2.66 13.29 12.59
C GLY A 197 1.54 13.12 11.56
N LEU A 198 0.56 12.26 11.86
CA LEU A 198 -0.61 12.09 10.99
C LEU A 198 -1.35 13.41 10.73
N ALA A 199 -1.57 14.22 11.79
CA ALA A 199 -2.25 15.50 11.67
C ALA A 199 -1.46 16.49 10.80
N GLU A 200 -0.13 16.48 10.89
CA GLU A 200 0.72 17.26 10.00
C GLU A 200 0.54 16.82 8.54
N LEU A 201 0.64 15.53 8.23
CA LEU A 201 0.49 15.02 6.87
C LEU A 201 -0.91 15.30 6.32
N ALA A 202 -1.95 15.01 7.08
CA ALA A 202 -3.35 15.19 6.70
C ALA A 202 -3.72 16.66 6.39
N SER A 203 -2.91 17.63 6.87
CA SER A 203 -3.07 19.05 6.58
C SER A 203 -2.73 19.45 5.12
N ALA A 204 -2.20 18.53 4.33
CA ALA A 204 -2.09 18.64 2.88
C ALA A 204 -3.29 17.93 2.22
N GLU A 205 -4.07 18.64 1.40
CA GLU A 205 -5.36 18.16 0.87
C GLU A 205 -5.22 16.98 -0.10
N ASN A 206 -4.06 16.85 -0.77
CA ASN A 206 -3.75 15.78 -1.71
C ASN A 206 -3.13 14.53 -1.05
N THR A 207 -3.21 14.41 0.28
CA THR A 207 -2.74 13.23 1.02
C THR A 207 -3.89 12.35 1.45
N TRP A 208 -3.65 11.02 1.41
CA TRP A 208 -4.60 9.97 1.75
C TRP A 208 -3.95 8.98 2.71
N CYS A 209 -4.75 8.20 3.42
CA CYS A 209 -4.27 7.20 4.36
C CYS A 209 -4.76 5.79 3.97
N LYS A 210 -3.82 4.90 3.70
CA LYS A 210 -4.07 3.46 3.50
C LYS A 210 -4.00 2.76 4.85
N ILE A 211 -5.13 2.29 5.33
CA ILE A 211 -5.26 1.53 6.58
C ILE A 211 -5.02 0.05 6.26
N SER A 212 -3.82 -0.42 6.53
CA SER A 212 -3.35 -1.79 6.23
C SER A 212 -2.16 -2.15 7.10
N GLY A 213 -1.73 -3.41 7.11
CA GLY A 213 -0.48 -3.86 7.72
C GLY A 213 -0.37 -3.66 9.23
N LEU A 214 -1.48 -3.53 9.95
CA LEU A 214 -1.48 -3.30 11.40
C LEU A 214 -0.94 -4.49 12.19
N GLY A 215 -0.97 -5.69 11.61
CA GLY A 215 -0.38 -6.92 12.17
C GLY A 215 1.15 -6.94 12.17
N MET A 216 1.81 -6.15 11.33
CA MET A 216 3.28 -6.18 11.20
C MET A 216 4.03 -5.82 12.47
N TYR A 217 3.43 -5.02 13.36
CA TYR A 217 4.03 -4.56 14.61
C TYR A 217 3.21 -4.95 15.86
N ASP A 218 2.11 -5.68 15.66
CA ASP A 218 1.25 -6.24 16.72
C ASP A 218 0.83 -7.64 16.28
N HIS A 219 1.73 -8.61 16.47
CA HIS A 219 1.56 -9.97 15.94
C HIS A 219 0.36 -10.70 16.56
N ASP A 220 0.00 -10.35 17.78
CA ASP A 220 -1.15 -10.90 18.52
C ASP A 220 -2.36 -9.93 18.51
N TRP A 221 -2.48 -9.12 17.46
CA TRP A 221 -3.48 -8.08 17.36
C TRP A 221 -4.92 -8.61 17.55
N THR A 222 -5.75 -7.76 18.12
CA THR A 222 -7.19 -7.94 18.24
C THR A 222 -7.93 -6.74 17.65
N VAL A 223 -9.23 -6.87 17.44
CA VAL A 223 -10.08 -5.73 17.01
C VAL A 223 -9.89 -4.53 17.96
N GLU A 224 -9.81 -4.78 19.27
CA GLU A 224 -9.66 -3.75 20.29
C GLU A 224 -8.28 -3.10 20.25
N SER A 225 -7.20 -3.87 19.98
CA SER A 225 -5.84 -3.32 19.95
C SER A 225 -5.60 -2.44 18.72
N ILE A 226 -6.19 -2.75 17.57
CA ILE A 226 -6.04 -1.97 16.34
C ILE A 226 -7.09 -0.86 16.18
N ARG A 227 -8.26 -0.95 16.86
CA ARG A 227 -9.33 0.05 16.79
C ARG A 227 -8.87 1.49 17.02
N PRO A 228 -8.06 1.80 18.05
CA PRO A 228 -7.60 3.18 18.27
C PRO A 228 -6.81 3.75 17.07
N TRP A 229 -6.02 2.93 16.40
CA TRP A 229 -5.20 3.33 15.24
C TRP A 229 -6.09 3.62 14.02
N VAL A 230 -7.03 2.73 13.73
CA VAL A 230 -8.01 2.92 12.65
C VAL A 230 -8.84 4.18 12.89
N MET A 231 -9.43 4.32 14.09
CA MET A 231 -10.29 5.45 14.41
C MET A 231 -9.55 6.78 14.39
N ALA A 232 -8.28 6.81 14.82
CA ALA A 232 -7.45 8.02 14.74
C ALA A 232 -7.17 8.44 13.30
N CYS A 233 -6.97 7.49 12.37
CA CYS A 233 -6.83 7.80 10.95
C CYS A 233 -8.12 8.45 10.42
N LEU A 234 -9.29 7.88 10.72
CA LEU A 234 -10.58 8.42 10.29
C LEU A 234 -10.87 9.80 10.90
N GLU A 235 -10.49 10.03 12.16
CA GLU A 235 -10.65 11.31 12.84
C GLU A 235 -9.76 12.40 12.19
N ILE A 236 -8.52 12.05 11.80
CA ILE A 236 -7.50 13.01 11.37
C ILE A 236 -7.59 13.29 9.87
N PHE A 237 -7.70 12.25 9.03
CA PHE A 237 -7.81 12.42 7.57
C PHE A 237 -9.24 12.67 7.08
N GLY A 238 -10.24 12.29 7.88
CA GLY A 238 -11.63 12.17 7.44
C GLY A 238 -11.88 10.84 6.72
N VAL A 239 -13.13 10.38 6.77
CA VAL A 239 -13.55 9.14 6.11
C VAL A 239 -13.28 9.18 4.60
N GLU A 240 -13.44 10.32 3.99
CA GLU A 240 -13.30 10.56 2.54
C GLU A 240 -11.86 10.47 2.02
N ARG A 241 -10.86 10.43 2.90
CA ARG A 241 -9.44 10.29 2.54
C ARG A 241 -8.77 9.07 3.16
N CYS A 242 -9.56 8.08 3.60
CA CYS A 242 -9.06 6.80 4.10
C CYS A 242 -9.65 5.65 3.27
N PHE A 243 -8.91 4.55 3.17
CA PHE A 243 -9.37 3.28 2.63
C PHE A 243 -8.57 2.12 3.19
N PHE A 244 -9.10 0.90 3.05
CA PHE A 244 -8.50 -0.30 3.60
C PHE A 244 -7.67 -1.07 2.57
N GLY A 245 -6.67 -1.81 3.06
CA GLY A 245 -5.93 -2.83 2.35
C GLY A 245 -5.57 -4.00 3.26
N SER A 246 -5.39 -5.19 2.70
CA SER A 246 -5.11 -6.38 3.49
C SER A 246 -3.64 -6.56 3.84
N ASN A 247 -2.73 -5.98 3.06
CA ASN A 247 -1.29 -6.28 3.10
C ASN A 247 -0.99 -7.77 2.83
N TRP A 248 -1.78 -8.41 1.96
CA TRP A 248 -1.69 -9.84 1.70
C TRP A 248 -0.61 -10.18 0.66
N PRO A 249 0.20 -11.24 0.85
CA PRO A 249 0.10 -12.26 1.90
C PRO A 249 0.89 -11.98 3.18
N VAL A 250 1.43 -10.78 3.41
CA VAL A 250 2.28 -10.50 4.59
C VAL A 250 1.48 -10.73 5.88
N ASP A 251 0.29 -10.17 6.00
CA ASP A 251 -0.54 -10.33 7.21
C ASP A 251 -1.10 -11.76 7.41
N ARG A 252 -0.90 -12.69 6.44
CA ARG A 252 -1.12 -14.13 6.65
C ARG A 252 -0.27 -14.69 7.79
N LEU A 253 0.87 -14.08 8.07
CA LEU A 253 1.73 -14.47 9.19
C LEU A 253 1.01 -14.37 10.54
N PHE A 254 0.02 -13.50 10.66
CA PHE A 254 -0.60 -13.12 11.92
C PHE A 254 -2.12 -13.32 11.94
N SER A 255 -2.74 -13.72 10.81
CA SER A 255 -4.19 -13.83 10.71
C SER A 255 -4.63 -14.63 9.48
N SER A 256 -5.93 -14.76 9.25
CA SER A 256 -6.52 -15.17 7.97
C SER A 256 -7.13 -13.94 7.26
N TYR A 257 -7.28 -14.03 5.93
CA TYR A 257 -7.75 -12.93 5.11
C TYR A 257 -9.08 -12.34 5.59
N ASP A 258 -10.06 -13.20 5.78
CA ASP A 258 -11.40 -12.82 6.21
C ASP A 258 -11.43 -12.26 7.65
N VAL A 259 -10.52 -12.68 8.53
CA VAL A 259 -10.39 -12.10 9.88
C VAL A 259 -9.93 -10.65 9.80
N VAL A 260 -8.96 -10.32 8.94
CA VAL A 260 -8.50 -8.93 8.74
C VAL A 260 -9.65 -8.05 8.22
N ILE A 261 -10.34 -8.49 7.16
CA ILE A 261 -11.43 -7.71 6.56
C ILE A 261 -12.62 -7.57 7.53
N ASN A 262 -12.91 -8.62 8.29
CA ASN A 262 -13.96 -8.59 9.33
C ASN A 262 -13.62 -7.67 10.48
N ALA A 263 -12.36 -7.57 10.87
CA ALA A 263 -11.92 -6.66 11.90
C ALA A 263 -12.16 -5.20 11.48
N TYR A 264 -11.84 -4.84 10.24
CA TYR A 264 -12.16 -3.51 9.71
C TYR A 264 -13.66 -3.23 9.74
N ALA A 265 -14.48 -4.18 9.25
CA ALA A 265 -15.94 -4.04 9.26
C ALA A 265 -16.50 -3.87 10.69
N GLU A 266 -15.99 -4.62 11.66
CA GLU A 266 -16.40 -4.52 13.07
C GLU A 266 -15.98 -3.19 13.72
N ILE A 267 -14.82 -2.65 13.33
CA ILE A 267 -14.35 -1.36 13.85
C ILE A 267 -15.25 -0.22 13.38
N ILE A 268 -15.69 -0.24 12.14
CA ILE A 268 -16.46 0.85 11.52
C ILE A 268 -17.98 0.59 11.48
N LYS A 269 -18.49 -0.45 12.14
CA LYS A 269 -19.89 -0.87 12.05
C LYS A 269 -20.92 0.21 12.44
N ASP A 270 -20.51 1.15 13.29
CA ASP A 270 -21.35 2.24 13.77
C ASP A 270 -21.32 3.49 12.85
N LEU A 271 -20.49 3.50 11.80
CA LEU A 271 -20.53 4.51 10.76
C LEU A 271 -21.75 4.30 9.84
N SER A 272 -22.16 5.35 9.14
CA SER A 272 -23.23 5.24 8.15
C SER A 272 -22.84 4.29 7.02
N GLN A 273 -23.83 3.73 6.31
CA GLN A 273 -23.58 2.84 5.17
C GLN A 273 -22.71 3.52 4.09
N SER A 274 -22.96 4.80 3.80
CA SER A 274 -22.17 5.56 2.82
C SER A 274 -20.70 5.75 3.23
N GLU A 275 -20.42 5.92 4.53
CA GLU A 275 -19.06 5.99 5.04
C GLU A 275 -18.37 4.64 4.98
N GLN A 276 -19.06 3.55 5.31
CA GLN A 276 -18.54 2.20 5.15
C GLN A 276 -18.22 1.89 3.67
N GLU A 277 -19.13 2.25 2.74
CA GLU A 277 -18.90 2.11 1.28
C GLU A 277 -17.73 2.95 0.79
N ALA A 278 -17.54 4.16 1.33
CA ALA A 278 -16.40 5.01 1.02
C ALA A 278 -15.08 4.32 1.39
N LEU A 279 -14.98 3.79 2.61
CA LEU A 279 -13.76 3.16 3.14
C LEU A 279 -13.41 1.82 2.47
N PHE A 280 -14.42 1.01 2.14
CA PHE A 280 -14.20 -0.29 1.53
C PHE A 280 -14.06 -0.26 0.00
N PHE A 281 -14.65 0.76 -0.66
CA PHE A 281 -14.76 0.73 -2.11
C PHE A 281 -14.54 2.08 -2.80
N ALA A 282 -15.35 3.10 -2.52
CA ALA A 282 -15.43 4.27 -3.38
C ALA A 282 -14.15 5.12 -3.37
N ASN A 283 -13.53 5.30 -2.20
CA ASN A 283 -12.30 6.08 -2.06
C ASN A 283 -11.14 5.44 -2.83
N ALA A 284 -10.95 4.13 -2.67
CA ALA A 284 -9.92 3.38 -3.39
C ALA A 284 -10.17 3.40 -4.91
N THR A 285 -11.42 3.20 -5.34
CA THR A 285 -11.82 3.29 -6.75
C THR A 285 -11.44 4.64 -7.35
N LYS A 286 -11.70 5.73 -6.62
CA LYS A 286 -11.35 7.09 -7.03
C LYS A 286 -9.83 7.29 -7.13
N VAL A 287 -9.07 6.88 -6.10
CA VAL A 287 -7.63 7.14 -6.01
C VAL A 287 -6.84 6.34 -7.04
N TYR A 288 -7.19 5.07 -7.23
CA TYR A 288 -6.47 4.16 -8.14
C TYR A 288 -7.10 4.09 -9.55
N GLY A 289 -8.14 4.87 -9.84
CA GLY A 289 -8.75 4.92 -11.17
C GLY A 289 -9.43 3.62 -11.60
N LEU A 290 -10.07 2.91 -10.68
CA LEU A 290 -10.65 1.58 -10.89
C LEU A 290 -12.11 1.62 -11.39
N GLY A 291 -12.50 2.66 -12.09
CA GLY A 291 -13.85 2.86 -12.63
C GLY A 291 -14.18 2.03 -13.86
#